data_2aeed71a710891c36d37447d6f613353
#
_entry.id   2aeed71a710891c36d37447d6f613353
#
_cell.length_a   1.000
_cell.length_b   1.000
_cell.length_c   1.000
_cell.angle_alpha   90.00
_cell.angle_beta   90.00
_cell.angle_gamma   90.00
#
_symmetry.space_group_name_H-M   'P 1'
#
loop_
_entity.id
_entity.type
_entity.pdbx_description
1 polymer ?
#
loop_
_entity_poly.entity_id
_entity_poly.type
_entity_poly.pdbx_seq_one_letter_code
_entity_poly.pdbx_strand_id
1 'polypeptide(L)'
;MKRILFVDDEENVLNGIRRMLRSSRDEWEMEFVASGEAALQACSERAFDVVVSDLRMPGMDGAQLLSEIRDRYPGTARIVLSGYSDAALAAKAVPVAYRVLGKPCEPAELKETIDRVCTLQEVISQPALRRVIGTLGELPTLSATYLALSNAINDECSSISTIAKIVEQDVGMSTKILQVANCGFFGLSSGASSIAQAVGYLGMNVIKTLALQTETFRTFVPSARIPTSYWEKMQRNSQHTAVIAGTLPVTREIREVTMIAALLHDAGILALASAMPDQFALALDEIEQKNCSQVEAEEAIFGTSHAEIGAYLLGLWGIPSIAIEAIAHHHHPSRIHHMGLDCSLAVYLSDLIAHGMEKPPDDFHDEGLTASDRIELATLGLLDQYAGFRGTAMQALDVGTP
;
A
#
# COMPACT_ATOMS: atom_id res chain seq x y z
N MET A 1 22.89 -12.00 -2.37
CA MET A 1 23.16 -11.13 -3.53
C MET A 1 21.92 -11.18 -4.40
N LYS A 2 21.30 -10.04 -4.70
CA LYS A 2 20.06 -9.98 -5.50
C LYS A 2 20.38 -10.20 -6.96
N ARG A 3 19.53 -10.94 -7.67
CA ARG A 3 19.67 -11.19 -9.11
C ARG A 3 18.68 -10.36 -9.89
N ILE A 4 19.20 -9.52 -10.79
CA ILE A 4 18.40 -8.56 -11.54
C ILE A 4 18.63 -8.78 -13.03
N LEU A 5 17.51 -8.94 -13.76
CA LEU A 5 17.52 -9.08 -15.21
C LEU A 5 17.05 -7.77 -15.85
N PHE A 6 17.87 -7.21 -16.73
CA PHE A 6 17.54 -6.04 -17.54
C PHE A 6 17.24 -6.46 -18.98
N VAL A 7 16.13 -5.98 -19.52
CA VAL A 7 15.64 -6.36 -20.86
C VAL A 7 15.35 -5.10 -21.67
N ASP A 8 16.07 -4.92 -22.77
CA ASP A 8 15.89 -3.79 -23.69
C ASP A 8 16.50 -4.16 -25.05
N ASP A 9 15.80 -3.95 -26.15
CA ASP A 9 16.29 -4.29 -27.48
C ASP A 9 17.39 -3.34 -27.98
N GLU A 10 17.56 -2.18 -27.34
CA GLU A 10 18.63 -1.25 -27.61
C GLU A 10 19.89 -1.54 -26.79
N GLU A 11 20.92 -2.12 -27.41
CA GLU A 11 22.20 -2.45 -26.74
C GLU A 11 22.85 -1.22 -26.09
N ASN A 12 22.65 -0.03 -26.67
CA ASN A 12 23.14 1.22 -26.10
C ASN A 12 22.49 1.57 -24.77
N VAL A 13 21.18 1.28 -24.59
CA VAL A 13 20.44 1.46 -23.34
C VAL A 13 20.96 0.49 -22.31
N LEU A 14 21.09 -0.80 -22.63
CA LEU A 14 21.66 -1.82 -21.73
C LEU A 14 23.08 -1.45 -21.26
N ASN A 15 23.91 -0.95 -22.18
CA ASN A 15 25.26 -0.49 -21.84
C ASN A 15 25.23 0.78 -20.97
N GLY A 16 24.24 1.65 -21.16
CA GLY A 16 23.97 2.81 -20.31
C GLY A 16 23.63 2.39 -18.89
N ILE A 17 22.65 1.50 -18.73
CA ILE A 17 22.23 0.95 -17.43
C ILE A 17 23.39 0.22 -16.73
N ARG A 18 24.15 -0.60 -17.47
CA ARG A 18 25.35 -1.31 -16.94
C ARG A 18 26.40 -0.36 -16.39
N ARG A 19 26.61 0.81 -17.03
CA ARG A 19 27.52 1.85 -16.54
C ARG A 19 26.96 2.59 -15.33
N MET A 20 25.70 2.93 -15.40
CA MET A 20 24.92 3.63 -14.39
C MET A 20 24.93 2.89 -13.03
N LEU A 21 24.72 1.57 -13.07
CA LEU A 21 24.64 0.70 -11.90
C LEU A 21 25.95 0.01 -11.54
N ARG A 22 27.08 0.52 -12.02
CA ARG A 22 28.42 -0.09 -11.77
C ARG A 22 28.75 -0.18 -10.28
N SER A 23 28.33 0.79 -9.48
CA SER A 23 28.55 0.82 -8.02
C SER A 23 27.76 -0.25 -7.26
N SER A 24 26.70 -0.81 -7.85
CA SER A 24 25.84 -1.83 -7.21
C SER A 24 26.30 -3.27 -7.49
N ARG A 25 27.43 -3.48 -8.14
CA ARG A 25 27.94 -4.83 -8.48
C ARG A 25 28.30 -5.71 -7.30
N ASP A 26 28.60 -5.11 -6.17
CA ASP A 26 28.92 -5.84 -4.94
C ASP A 26 27.63 -6.29 -4.21
N GLU A 27 26.49 -5.64 -4.51
CA GLU A 27 25.17 -5.92 -3.94
C GLU A 27 24.32 -6.79 -4.86
N TRP A 28 24.46 -6.63 -6.20
CA TRP A 28 23.60 -7.23 -7.22
C TRP A 28 24.35 -8.04 -8.26
N GLU A 29 23.81 -9.20 -8.60
CA GLU A 29 24.17 -9.96 -9.81
C GLU A 29 23.25 -9.50 -10.95
N MET A 30 23.80 -8.82 -11.96
CA MET A 30 23.03 -8.20 -13.05
C MET A 30 23.26 -8.95 -14.36
N GLU A 31 22.16 -9.32 -15.01
CA GLU A 31 22.16 -9.86 -16.36
C GLU A 31 21.41 -8.92 -17.31
N PHE A 32 21.81 -8.93 -18.60
CA PHE A 32 21.31 -8.01 -19.62
C PHE A 32 21.01 -8.79 -20.87
N VAL A 33 19.76 -8.74 -21.35
CA VAL A 33 19.30 -9.45 -22.54
C VAL A 33 18.55 -8.52 -23.48
N ALA A 34 18.57 -8.83 -24.76
CA ALA A 34 18.08 -7.93 -25.81
C ALA A 34 16.66 -8.25 -26.32
N SER A 35 15.94 -9.20 -25.71
CA SER A 35 14.56 -9.51 -26.10
C SER A 35 13.75 -10.18 -25.01
N GLY A 36 12.42 -10.18 -25.14
CA GLY A 36 11.52 -10.85 -24.23
C GLY A 36 11.74 -12.37 -24.22
N GLU A 37 11.99 -12.98 -25.37
CA GLU A 37 12.27 -14.42 -25.50
C GLU A 37 13.56 -14.81 -24.78
N ALA A 38 14.63 -14.02 -24.92
CA ALA A 38 15.88 -14.23 -24.19
C ALA A 38 15.68 -14.06 -22.68
N ALA A 39 14.84 -13.14 -22.26
CA ALA A 39 14.49 -12.96 -20.84
C ALA A 39 13.75 -14.17 -20.27
N LEU A 40 12.76 -14.73 -20.99
CA LEU A 40 12.06 -15.95 -20.55
C LEU A 40 13.00 -17.16 -20.52
N GLN A 41 13.93 -17.26 -21.47
CA GLN A 41 14.95 -18.30 -21.45
C GLN A 41 15.85 -18.17 -20.20
N ALA A 42 16.39 -16.98 -19.92
CA ALA A 42 17.19 -16.72 -18.73
C ALA A 42 16.43 -17.08 -17.44
N CYS A 43 15.14 -16.69 -17.34
CA CYS A 43 14.28 -17.04 -16.20
C CYS A 43 14.02 -18.54 -16.06
N SER A 44 14.07 -19.32 -17.16
CA SER A 44 13.93 -20.77 -17.10
C SER A 44 15.20 -21.48 -16.60
N GLU A 45 16.36 -20.87 -16.79
CA GLU A 45 17.66 -21.40 -16.38
C GLU A 45 17.99 -21.09 -14.92
N ARG A 46 17.53 -19.92 -14.44
CA ARG A 46 17.76 -19.49 -13.05
C ARG A 46 16.69 -18.49 -12.56
N ALA A 47 16.49 -18.44 -11.24
CA ALA A 47 15.58 -17.48 -10.63
C ALA A 47 16.20 -16.08 -10.57
N PHE A 48 15.38 -15.04 -10.89
CA PHE A 48 15.70 -13.64 -10.69
C PHE A 48 14.77 -13.03 -9.63
N ASP A 49 15.32 -12.14 -8.83
CA ASP A 49 14.54 -11.38 -7.84
C ASP A 49 13.74 -10.26 -8.54
N VAL A 50 14.33 -9.60 -9.54
CA VAL A 50 13.71 -8.50 -10.27
C VAL A 50 13.98 -8.63 -11.76
N VAL A 51 12.94 -8.34 -12.55
CA VAL A 51 13.06 -8.09 -14.00
C VAL A 51 12.70 -6.65 -14.27
N VAL A 52 13.60 -5.92 -14.94
CA VAL A 52 13.42 -4.54 -15.40
C VAL A 52 13.36 -4.59 -16.91
N SER A 53 12.21 -4.28 -17.50
CA SER A 53 11.97 -4.40 -18.95
C SER A 53 11.61 -3.08 -19.59
N ASP A 54 12.16 -2.83 -20.77
CA ASP A 54 11.56 -1.86 -21.67
C ASP A 54 10.16 -2.31 -22.10
N LEU A 55 9.32 -1.34 -22.45
CA LEU A 55 7.97 -1.60 -22.96
C LEU A 55 7.95 -1.94 -24.45
N ARG A 56 8.74 -1.23 -25.26
CA ARG A 56 8.74 -1.36 -26.71
C ARG A 56 9.88 -2.24 -27.17
N MET A 57 9.58 -3.49 -27.38
CA MET A 57 10.54 -4.43 -27.96
C MET A 57 9.93 -5.12 -29.18
N PRO A 58 10.72 -5.44 -30.20
CA PRO A 58 10.29 -6.26 -31.34
C PRO A 58 9.86 -7.67 -30.89
N GLY A 59 8.79 -8.19 -31.48
CA GLY A 59 8.28 -9.52 -31.17
C GLY A 59 7.40 -9.50 -29.90
N MET A 60 8.00 -9.79 -28.76
CA MET A 60 7.33 -9.77 -27.44
C MET A 60 7.53 -8.40 -26.79
N ASP A 61 6.46 -7.63 -26.60
CA ASP A 61 6.52 -6.37 -25.88
C ASP A 61 6.71 -6.58 -24.36
N GLY A 62 7.13 -5.51 -23.65
CA GLY A 62 7.41 -5.60 -22.22
C GLY A 62 6.19 -5.97 -21.36
N ALA A 63 4.98 -5.55 -21.76
CA ALA A 63 3.77 -5.89 -21.03
C ALA A 63 3.45 -7.39 -21.18
N GLN A 64 3.63 -7.95 -22.36
CA GLN A 64 3.50 -9.40 -22.61
C GLN A 64 4.56 -10.19 -21.85
N LEU A 65 5.83 -9.77 -21.90
CA LEU A 65 6.90 -10.40 -21.13
C LEU A 65 6.60 -10.44 -19.64
N LEU A 66 6.22 -9.30 -19.06
CA LEU A 66 5.94 -9.22 -17.63
C LEU A 66 4.68 -10.01 -17.23
N SER A 67 3.70 -10.16 -18.12
CA SER A 67 2.57 -11.06 -17.89
C SER A 67 3.01 -12.53 -17.82
N GLU A 68 3.85 -12.99 -18.75
CA GLU A 68 4.41 -14.34 -18.73
C GLU A 68 5.25 -14.59 -17.47
N ILE A 69 6.04 -13.60 -17.06
CA ILE A 69 6.84 -13.68 -15.83
C ILE A 69 5.94 -13.75 -14.60
N ARG A 70 4.86 -12.96 -14.53
CA ARG A 70 3.87 -13.05 -13.43
C ARG A 70 3.31 -14.46 -13.30
N ASP A 71 2.93 -15.07 -14.41
CA ASP A 71 2.22 -16.34 -14.43
C ASP A 71 3.16 -17.53 -14.17
N ARG A 72 4.40 -17.48 -14.68
CA ARG A 72 5.38 -18.58 -14.55
C ARG A 72 6.34 -18.42 -13.36
N TYR A 73 6.65 -17.18 -12.96
CA TYR A 73 7.64 -16.86 -11.94
C TYR A 73 7.06 -15.81 -10.96
N PRO A 74 5.99 -16.12 -10.21
CA PRO A 74 5.27 -15.16 -9.36
C PRO A 74 6.16 -14.54 -8.27
N GLY A 75 7.24 -15.19 -7.90
CA GLY A 75 8.25 -14.66 -6.98
C GLY A 75 9.20 -13.62 -7.58
N THR A 76 9.13 -13.33 -8.88
CA THR A 76 9.99 -12.36 -9.55
C THR A 76 9.27 -11.00 -9.63
N ALA A 77 9.89 -9.95 -9.09
CA ALA A 77 9.36 -8.61 -9.21
C ALA A 77 9.53 -8.06 -10.64
N ARG A 78 8.62 -7.19 -11.02
CA ARG A 78 8.48 -6.71 -12.39
C ARG A 78 8.44 -5.19 -12.41
N ILE A 79 9.47 -4.58 -13.01
CA ILE A 79 9.60 -3.13 -13.19
C ILE A 79 9.60 -2.83 -14.68
N VAL A 80 8.97 -1.74 -15.07
CA VAL A 80 8.91 -1.26 -16.45
C VAL A 80 9.70 0.04 -16.56
N LEU A 81 10.49 0.16 -17.63
CA LEU A 81 11.03 1.43 -18.10
C LEU A 81 10.22 1.88 -19.31
N SER A 82 9.65 3.08 -19.28
CA SER A 82 8.72 3.59 -20.30
C SER A 82 9.15 4.94 -20.85
N GLY A 83 9.13 5.12 -22.18
CA GLY A 83 9.31 6.42 -22.81
C GLY A 83 8.05 7.29 -22.75
N TYR A 84 8.20 8.60 -23.00
CA TYR A 84 7.09 9.57 -23.02
C TYR A 84 5.98 9.23 -24.04
N SER A 85 6.30 8.45 -25.09
CA SER A 85 5.37 8.07 -26.15
C SER A 85 4.57 6.80 -25.87
N ASP A 86 4.74 6.16 -24.72
CA ASP A 86 4.31 4.78 -24.46
C ASP A 86 3.07 4.66 -23.56
N ALA A 87 2.32 5.75 -23.36
CA ALA A 87 1.18 5.81 -22.44
C ALA A 87 0.19 4.64 -22.60
N ALA A 88 -0.13 4.24 -23.82
CA ALA A 88 -1.06 3.12 -24.08
C ALA A 88 -0.46 1.75 -23.71
N LEU A 89 0.85 1.55 -23.90
CA LEU A 89 1.54 0.33 -23.50
C LEU A 89 1.81 0.32 -21.98
N ALA A 90 2.17 1.47 -21.41
CA ALA A 90 2.30 1.63 -19.96
C ALA A 90 1.01 1.27 -19.24
N ALA A 91 -0.15 1.69 -19.74
CA ALA A 91 -1.46 1.31 -19.19
C ALA A 91 -1.69 -0.21 -19.20
N LYS A 92 -1.18 -0.95 -20.19
CA LYS A 92 -1.24 -2.42 -20.21
C LYS A 92 -0.25 -3.07 -19.23
N ALA A 93 0.86 -2.42 -18.95
CA ALA A 93 1.87 -2.94 -18.04
C ALA A 93 1.53 -2.67 -16.56
N VAL A 94 0.78 -1.62 -16.24
CA VAL A 94 0.37 -1.27 -14.87
C VAL A 94 -0.22 -2.44 -14.09
N PRO A 95 -1.10 -3.30 -14.63
CA PRO A 95 -1.65 -4.43 -13.88
C PRO A 95 -0.65 -5.55 -13.58
N VAL A 96 0.47 -5.60 -14.29
CA VAL A 96 1.46 -6.68 -14.20
C VAL A 96 2.81 -6.23 -13.65
N ALA A 97 3.11 -4.93 -13.68
CA ALA A 97 4.35 -4.35 -13.16
C ALA A 97 4.16 -3.85 -11.72
N TYR A 98 5.17 -4.04 -10.89
CA TYR A 98 5.22 -3.40 -9.57
C TYR A 98 5.40 -1.88 -9.69
N ARG A 99 6.18 -1.43 -10.67
CA ARG A 99 6.39 -0.01 -10.92
C ARG A 99 6.70 0.27 -12.40
N VAL A 100 6.24 1.42 -12.84
CA VAL A 100 6.58 2.00 -14.15
C VAL A 100 7.47 3.22 -13.90
N LEU A 101 8.67 3.23 -14.46
CA LEU A 101 9.62 4.34 -14.40
C LEU A 101 9.72 5.01 -15.77
N GLY A 102 9.79 6.34 -15.79
CA GLY A 102 9.95 7.11 -17.02
C GLY A 102 11.39 7.06 -17.56
N LYS A 103 11.58 6.95 -18.88
CA LYS A 103 12.87 7.19 -19.54
C LYS A 103 12.97 8.67 -19.96
N PRO A 104 14.09 9.37 -19.67
CA PRO A 104 15.30 8.92 -19.00
C PRO A 104 15.09 8.76 -17.49
N CYS A 105 15.59 7.64 -16.91
CA CYS A 105 15.52 7.35 -15.48
C CYS A 105 16.86 7.71 -14.82
N GLU A 106 16.80 8.41 -13.71
CA GLU A 106 17.99 8.73 -12.91
C GLU A 106 18.54 7.49 -12.21
N PRO A 107 19.89 7.33 -12.11
CA PRO A 107 20.52 6.17 -11.48
C PRO A 107 20.02 5.89 -10.06
N ALA A 108 19.84 6.95 -9.27
CA ALA A 108 19.38 6.88 -7.89
C ALA A 108 17.93 6.35 -7.82
N GLU A 109 17.03 6.83 -8.69
CA GLU A 109 15.63 6.43 -8.75
C GLU A 109 15.48 4.95 -9.12
N LEU A 110 16.25 4.47 -10.11
CA LEU A 110 16.22 3.08 -10.54
C LEU A 110 16.74 2.17 -9.42
N LYS A 111 17.88 2.53 -8.77
CA LYS A 111 18.44 1.78 -7.65
C LYS A 111 17.46 1.71 -6.49
N GLU A 112 16.93 2.83 -6.06
CA GLU A 112 15.96 2.92 -4.96
C GLU A 112 14.71 2.07 -5.23
N THR A 113 14.19 2.13 -6.46
CA THR A 113 13.02 1.33 -6.86
C THR A 113 13.31 -0.17 -6.77
N ILE A 114 14.48 -0.61 -7.25
CA ILE A 114 14.87 -2.03 -7.20
C ILE A 114 15.05 -2.47 -5.74
N ASP A 115 15.71 -1.68 -4.90
CA ASP A 115 15.93 -2.01 -3.49
C ASP A 115 14.59 -2.11 -2.73
N ARG A 116 13.67 -1.17 -2.94
CA ARG A 116 12.32 -1.21 -2.34
C ARG A 116 11.53 -2.44 -2.75
N VAL A 117 11.54 -2.77 -4.03
CA VAL A 117 10.84 -3.95 -4.55
C VAL A 117 11.44 -5.23 -3.98
N CYS A 118 12.76 -5.31 -3.83
CA CYS A 118 13.42 -6.44 -3.20
C CYS A 118 13.01 -6.60 -1.72
N THR A 119 12.92 -5.51 -0.97
CA THR A 119 12.49 -5.54 0.44
C THR A 119 11.05 -6.04 0.57
N LEU A 120 10.15 -5.55 -0.27
CA LEU A 120 8.76 -6.06 -0.31
C LEU A 120 8.70 -7.56 -0.62
N GLN A 121 9.56 -8.06 -1.51
CA GLN A 121 9.60 -9.49 -1.82
C GLN A 121 10.15 -10.34 -0.68
N GLU A 122 11.07 -9.82 0.12
CA GLU A 122 11.53 -10.52 1.33
C GLU A 122 10.36 -10.73 2.30
N VAL A 123 9.54 -9.70 2.52
CA VAL A 123 8.30 -9.79 3.31
C VAL A 123 7.37 -10.84 2.72
N ILE A 124 7.09 -10.78 1.41
CA ILE A 124 6.18 -11.70 0.71
C ILE A 124 6.69 -13.17 0.68
N SER A 125 8.00 -13.37 0.76
CA SER A 125 8.62 -14.69 0.66
C SER A 125 8.59 -15.50 1.96
N GLN A 126 8.14 -14.93 3.07
CA GLN A 126 8.12 -15.60 4.37
C GLN A 126 7.22 -16.84 4.36
N PRO A 127 7.68 -17.99 4.89
CA PRO A 127 6.88 -19.22 4.95
C PRO A 127 5.60 -19.06 5.78
N ALA A 128 5.63 -18.20 6.80
CA ALA A 128 4.49 -17.88 7.65
C ALA A 128 3.38 -17.18 6.85
N LEU A 129 3.73 -16.15 6.08
CA LEU A 129 2.81 -15.44 5.20
C LEU A 129 2.15 -16.38 4.17
N ARG A 130 2.95 -17.24 3.52
CA ARG A 130 2.42 -18.25 2.58
C ARG A 130 1.45 -19.21 3.23
N ARG A 131 1.67 -19.58 4.50
CA ARG A 131 0.76 -20.45 5.26
C ARG A 131 -0.58 -19.76 5.48
N VAL A 132 -0.60 -18.53 5.98
CA VAL A 132 -1.83 -17.77 6.22
C VAL A 132 -2.62 -17.60 4.91
N ILE A 133 -1.95 -17.18 3.84
CA ILE A 133 -2.58 -16.99 2.53
C ILE A 133 -3.12 -18.31 1.96
N GLY A 134 -2.38 -19.41 2.14
CA GLY A 134 -2.83 -20.74 1.72
C GLY A 134 -4.12 -21.19 2.42
N THR A 135 -4.40 -20.72 3.64
CA THR A 135 -5.65 -21.02 4.36
C THR A 135 -6.84 -20.19 3.88
N LEU A 136 -6.62 -19.05 3.21
CA LEU A 136 -7.69 -18.25 2.60
C LEU A 136 -8.38 -18.97 1.42
N GLY A 137 -7.79 -20.08 0.92
CA GLY A 137 -8.32 -20.77 -0.25
C GLY A 137 -8.12 -19.96 -1.53
N GLU A 138 -9.23 -19.65 -2.23
CA GLU A 138 -9.16 -18.71 -3.35
C GLU A 138 -8.96 -17.29 -2.82
N LEU A 139 -8.01 -16.55 -3.43
CA LEU A 139 -7.82 -15.14 -3.13
C LEU A 139 -9.12 -14.38 -3.44
N PRO A 140 -9.55 -13.49 -2.53
CA PRO A 140 -10.79 -12.74 -2.73
C PRO A 140 -10.76 -11.98 -4.05
N THR A 141 -11.78 -12.16 -4.86
CA THR A 141 -11.97 -11.40 -6.10
C THR A 141 -12.72 -10.11 -5.81
N LEU A 142 -12.22 -9.02 -6.37
CA LEU A 142 -12.89 -7.73 -6.25
C LEU A 142 -14.23 -7.74 -7.01
N SER A 143 -15.23 -7.02 -6.49
CA SER A 143 -16.56 -6.96 -7.12
C SER A 143 -16.51 -6.35 -8.51
N ALA A 144 -17.52 -6.69 -9.34
CA ALA A 144 -17.68 -6.11 -10.66
C ALA A 144 -17.79 -4.56 -10.58
N THR A 145 -18.44 -4.04 -9.56
CA THR A 145 -18.58 -2.59 -9.33
C THR A 145 -17.22 -1.92 -9.07
N TYR A 146 -16.39 -2.54 -8.22
CA TYR A 146 -15.03 -2.01 -7.98
C TYR A 146 -14.16 -2.08 -9.23
N LEU A 147 -14.21 -3.17 -9.97
CA LEU A 147 -13.46 -3.32 -11.23
C LEU A 147 -13.90 -2.29 -12.26
N ALA A 148 -15.21 -2.06 -12.41
CA ALA A 148 -15.76 -1.02 -13.28
C ALA A 148 -15.30 0.37 -12.85
N LEU A 149 -15.32 0.67 -11.54
CA LEU A 149 -14.84 1.93 -10.97
C LEU A 149 -13.35 2.12 -11.22
N SER A 150 -12.54 1.10 -10.97
CA SER A 150 -11.09 1.15 -11.19
C SER A 150 -10.75 1.39 -12.67
N ASN A 151 -11.45 0.71 -13.58
CA ASN A 151 -11.26 0.90 -15.02
C ASN A 151 -11.67 2.32 -15.45
N ALA A 152 -12.80 2.82 -14.96
CA ALA A 152 -13.27 4.17 -15.28
C ALA A 152 -12.31 5.25 -14.74
N ILE A 153 -11.72 5.07 -13.56
CA ILE A 153 -10.75 6.03 -13.00
C ILE A 153 -9.43 6.04 -13.81
N ASN A 154 -9.03 4.91 -14.35
CA ASN A 154 -7.83 4.79 -15.17
C ASN A 154 -8.03 5.24 -16.63
N ASP A 155 -9.27 5.50 -17.05
CA ASP A 155 -9.61 6.03 -18.38
C ASP A 155 -9.59 7.56 -18.34
N GLU A 156 -8.64 8.18 -19.03
CA GLU A 156 -8.47 9.64 -19.12
C GLU A 156 -9.72 10.35 -19.68
N CYS A 157 -10.60 9.65 -20.39
CA CYS A 157 -11.84 10.18 -20.93
C CYS A 157 -13.02 10.12 -19.94
N SER A 158 -12.84 9.49 -18.79
CA SER A 158 -13.91 9.33 -17.80
C SER A 158 -14.21 10.62 -17.06
N SER A 159 -15.50 10.93 -16.96
CA SER A 159 -15.98 12.11 -16.23
C SER A 159 -16.32 11.78 -14.77
N ILE A 160 -16.35 12.82 -13.90
CA ILE A 160 -16.85 12.71 -12.54
C ILE A 160 -18.27 12.11 -12.52
N SER A 161 -19.12 12.44 -13.50
CA SER A 161 -20.45 11.89 -13.62
C SER A 161 -20.45 10.39 -13.91
N THR A 162 -19.50 9.88 -14.70
CA THR A 162 -19.34 8.45 -14.96
C THR A 162 -18.95 7.70 -13.68
N ILE A 163 -17.97 8.23 -12.96
CA ILE A 163 -17.51 7.68 -11.68
C ILE A 163 -18.67 7.65 -10.65
N ALA A 164 -19.40 8.77 -10.53
CA ALA A 164 -20.54 8.86 -9.60
C ALA A 164 -21.61 7.81 -9.91
N LYS A 165 -21.98 7.63 -11.18
CA LYS A 165 -22.96 6.62 -11.59
C LYS A 165 -22.56 5.19 -11.25
N ILE A 166 -21.28 4.86 -11.35
CA ILE A 166 -20.78 3.53 -10.97
C ILE A 166 -20.89 3.33 -9.46
N VAL A 167 -20.47 4.32 -8.67
CA VAL A 167 -20.55 4.27 -7.20
C VAL A 167 -22.01 4.20 -6.73
N GLU A 168 -22.91 4.94 -7.34
CA GLU A 168 -24.36 4.99 -7.00
C GLU A 168 -25.08 3.65 -7.21
N GLN A 169 -24.51 2.72 -7.99
CA GLN A 169 -25.04 1.36 -8.12
C GLN A 169 -24.87 0.54 -6.84
N ASP A 170 -24.01 0.97 -5.93
CA ASP A 170 -23.72 0.30 -4.67
C ASP A 170 -24.04 1.22 -3.49
N VAL A 171 -25.12 0.88 -2.77
CA VAL A 171 -25.62 1.67 -1.63
C VAL A 171 -24.61 1.74 -0.47
N GLY A 172 -23.90 0.64 -0.19
CA GLY A 172 -22.92 0.60 0.90
C GLY A 172 -21.69 1.46 0.58
N MET A 173 -21.19 1.34 -0.65
CA MET A 173 -20.10 2.16 -1.15
C MET A 173 -20.48 3.65 -1.17
N SER A 174 -21.67 3.99 -1.67
CA SER A 174 -22.20 5.33 -1.68
C SER A 174 -22.30 5.93 -0.28
N THR A 175 -22.85 5.17 0.66
CA THR A 175 -22.99 5.61 2.06
C THR A 175 -21.64 5.91 2.69
N LYS A 176 -20.66 5.03 2.48
CA LYS A 176 -19.32 5.18 3.03
C LYS A 176 -18.58 6.39 2.45
N ILE A 177 -18.65 6.58 1.15
CA ILE A 177 -18.04 7.73 0.46
C ILE A 177 -18.67 9.05 0.96
N LEU A 178 -19.99 9.13 1.08
CA LEU A 178 -20.65 10.31 1.60
C LEU A 178 -20.32 10.56 3.07
N GLN A 179 -20.23 9.52 3.89
CA GLN A 179 -19.81 9.63 5.29
C GLN A 179 -18.41 10.26 5.40
N VAL A 180 -17.45 9.75 4.63
CA VAL A 180 -16.07 10.29 4.62
C VAL A 180 -16.04 11.72 4.05
N ALA A 181 -16.74 11.97 2.95
CA ALA A 181 -16.80 13.31 2.36
C ALA A 181 -17.39 14.37 3.31
N ASN A 182 -18.30 13.95 4.18
CA ASN A 182 -18.97 14.81 5.14
C ASN A 182 -18.29 14.90 6.51
N CYS A 183 -17.18 14.16 6.73
CA CYS A 183 -16.39 14.43 7.92
C CYS A 183 -15.71 15.81 7.76
N GLY A 184 -15.75 16.60 8.83
CA GLY A 184 -15.38 18.04 8.78
C GLY A 184 -13.96 18.35 8.32
N PHE A 185 -13.10 17.31 8.23
CA PHE A 185 -11.74 17.43 7.76
C PHE A 185 -11.60 17.94 6.32
N PHE A 186 -12.52 17.57 5.42
CA PHE A 186 -12.46 18.03 4.02
C PHE A 186 -12.94 19.47 3.80
N GLY A 187 -13.22 20.21 4.88
CA GLY A 187 -13.49 21.64 4.86
C GLY A 187 -14.79 22.05 4.15
N LEU A 188 -15.69 21.11 3.98
CA LEU A 188 -16.98 21.36 3.34
C LEU A 188 -17.94 21.99 4.34
N SER A 189 -18.06 23.32 4.34
CA SER A 189 -19.01 24.05 5.17
C SER A 189 -20.47 23.63 4.95
N SER A 190 -20.79 22.99 3.83
CA SER A 190 -22.13 22.53 3.45
C SER A 190 -22.28 21.02 3.25
N GLY A 191 -21.19 20.26 3.41
CA GLY A 191 -21.19 18.83 3.14
C GLY A 191 -21.35 18.46 1.66
N ALA A 192 -21.10 17.18 1.31
CA ALA A 192 -21.41 16.63 0.00
C ALA A 192 -22.82 16.03 0.03
N SER A 193 -23.73 16.55 -0.78
CA SER A 193 -25.12 16.06 -0.90
C SER A 193 -25.29 15.02 -2.01
N SER A 194 -24.23 14.76 -2.81
CA SER A 194 -24.22 13.76 -3.87
C SER A 194 -22.85 13.11 -4.04
N ILE A 195 -22.82 11.91 -4.64
CA ILE A 195 -21.57 11.21 -4.96
C ILE A 195 -20.73 12.05 -5.92
N ALA A 196 -21.32 12.71 -6.91
CA ALA A 196 -20.59 13.56 -7.83
C ALA A 196 -19.86 14.72 -7.12
N GLN A 197 -20.47 15.32 -6.11
CA GLN A 197 -19.81 16.31 -5.27
C GLN A 197 -18.67 15.68 -4.45
N ALA A 198 -18.94 14.54 -3.81
CA ALA A 198 -17.91 13.82 -3.06
C ALA A 198 -16.68 13.47 -3.93
N VAL A 199 -16.88 13.00 -5.18
CA VAL A 199 -15.80 12.74 -6.13
C VAL A 199 -15.02 14.02 -6.46
N GLY A 200 -15.72 15.12 -6.68
CA GLY A 200 -15.10 16.43 -6.96
C GLY A 200 -14.23 16.96 -5.82
N TYR A 201 -14.63 16.69 -4.57
CA TYR A 201 -13.90 17.14 -3.37
C TYR A 201 -12.77 16.21 -2.95
N LEU A 202 -13.04 14.91 -2.88
CA LEU A 202 -12.08 13.91 -2.42
C LEU A 202 -11.05 13.54 -3.50
N GLY A 203 -11.41 13.70 -4.76
CA GLY A 203 -10.63 13.22 -5.89
C GLY A 203 -10.85 11.74 -6.18
N MET A 204 -10.59 11.36 -7.41
CA MET A 204 -10.88 10.01 -7.93
C MET A 204 -10.09 8.92 -7.21
N ASN A 205 -8.84 9.18 -6.84
CA ASN A 205 -7.99 8.19 -6.16
C ASN A 205 -8.50 7.86 -4.75
N VAL A 206 -8.93 8.85 -3.99
CA VAL A 206 -9.53 8.65 -2.66
C VAL A 206 -10.84 7.87 -2.78
N ILE A 207 -11.69 8.18 -3.76
CA ILE A 207 -12.92 7.43 -4.03
C ILE A 207 -12.63 5.96 -4.36
N LYS A 208 -11.64 5.70 -5.22
CA LYS A 208 -11.20 4.32 -5.54
C LYS A 208 -10.77 3.56 -4.28
N THR A 209 -10.05 4.23 -3.39
CA THR A 209 -9.55 3.63 -2.14
C THR A 209 -10.66 3.35 -1.15
N LEU A 210 -11.61 4.27 -0.99
CA LEU A 210 -12.80 4.05 -0.15
C LEU A 210 -13.66 2.91 -0.67
N ALA A 211 -13.78 2.79 -2.00
CA ALA A 211 -14.44 1.66 -2.64
C ALA A 211 -13.71 0.35 -2.34
N LEU A 212 -12.38 0.33 -2.45
CA LEU A 212 -11.56 -0.84 -2.12
C LEU A 212 -11.67 -1.22 -0.64
N GLN A 213 -11.63 -0.25 0.26
CA GLN A 213 -11.84 -0.49 1.69
C GLN A 213 -13.21 -1.14 1.94
N THR A 214 -14.27 -0.64 1.31
CA THR A 214 -15.61 -1.21 1.42
C THR A 214 -15.66 -2.65 0.91
N GLU A 215 -15.01 -2.95 -0.22
CA GLU A 215 -14.91 -4.29 -0.78
C GLU A 215 -14.12 -5.23 0.12
N THR A 216 -13.01 -4.77 0.70
CA THR A 216 -12.20 -5.55 1.65
C THR A 216 -13.04 -6.01 2.84
N PHE A 217 -13.85 -5.12 3.42
CA PHE A 217 -14.76 -5.47 4.51
C PHE A 217 -15.89 -6.44 4.09
N ARG A 218 -16.34 -6.42 2.84
CA ARG A 218 -17.33 -7.36 2.33
C ARG A 218 -16.77 -8.74 2.06
N THR A 219 -15.56 -8.77 1.56
CA THR A 219 -14.89 -10.00 1.13
C THR A 219 -14.46 -10.84 2.31
N PHE A 220 -13.95 -10.20 3.36
CA PHE A 220 -13.56 -10.85 4.59
C PHE A 220 -14.72 -10.78 5.58
N VAL A 221 -15.48 -11.87 5.68
CA VAL A 221 -16.61 -11.97 6.62
C VAL A 221 -16.05 -12.14 8.03
N PRO A 222 -16.31 -11.20 8.96
CA PRO A 222 -15.85 -11.34 10.33
C PRO A 222 -16.42 -12.61 10.99
N SER A 223 -15.56 -13.32 11.71
CA SER A 223 -16.00 -14.45 12.53
C SER A 223 -16.92 -13.97 13.67
N ALA A 224 -17.98 -14.73 13.95
CA ALA A 224 -18.87 -14.46 15.07
C ALA A 224 -18.17 -14.51 16.45
N ARG A 225 -16.93 -15.01 16.51
CA ARG A 225 -16.11 -15.03 17.74
C ARG A 225 -15.50 -13.69 18.10
N ILE A 226 -15.43 -12.77 17.13
CA ILE A 226 -14.81 -11.46 17.32
C ILE A 226 -15.92 -10.44 17.51
N PRO A 227 -15.90 -9.65 18.59
CA PRO A 227 -16.96 -8.68 18.87
C PRO A 227 -17.13 -7.66 17.73
N THR A 228 -18.36 -7.30 17.42
CA THR A 228 -18.65 -6.27 16.39
C THR A 228 -17.96 -4.93 16.73
N SER A 229 -17.86 -4.60 18.01
CA SER A 229 -17.19 -3.39 18.50
C SER A 229 -15.70 -3.33 18.09
N TYR A 230 -15.01 -4.48 17.95
CA TYR A 230 -13.65 -4.54 17.46
C TYR A 230 -13.55 -4.04 16.02
N TRP A 231 -14.47 -4.50 15.17
CA TRP A 231 -14.51 -4.09 13.76
C TRP A 231 -14.86 -2.61 13.58
N GLU A 232 -15.81 -2.13 14.37
CA GLU A 232 -16.19 -0.72 14.38
C GLU A 232 -15.02 0.17 14.82
N LYS A 233 -14.27 -0.29 15.84
CA LYS A 233 -13.08 0.41 16.32
C LYS A 233 -11.99 0.45 15.25
N MET A 234 -11.64 -0.69 14.66
CA MET A 234 -10.65 -0.79 13.59
C MET A 234 -11.00 0.11 12.40
N GLN A 235 -12.26 0.09 11.96
CA GLN A 235 -12.72 0.92 10.86
C GLN A 235 -12.63 2.41 11.18
N ARG A 236 -12.97 2.80 12.40
CA ARG A 236 -12.85 4.19 12.87
C ARG A 236 -11.39 4.61 12.94
N ASN A 237 -10.51 3.75 13.45
CA ASN A 237 -9.07 4.01 13.49
C ASN A 237 -8.53 4.28 12.09
N SER A 238 -8.81 3.41 11.11
CA SER A 238 -8.36 3.62 9.72
C SER A 238 -8.85 4.96 9.13
N GLN A 239 -10.07 5.40 9.49
CA GLN A 239 -10.59 6.69 9.04
C GLN A 239 -9.87 7.87 9.72
N HIS A 240 -9.67 7.81 11.03
CA HIS A 240 -8.93 8.83 11.76
C HIS A 240 -7.49 8.93 11.25
N THR A 241 -6.82 7.80 11.06
CA THR A 241 -5.47 7.73 10.49
C THR A 241 -5.39 8.41 9.13
N ALA A 242 -6.37 8.19 8.25
CA ALA A 242 -6.41 8.85 6.95
C ALA A 242 -6.65 10.37 7.04
N VAL A 243 -7.52 10.80 7.94
CA VAL A 243 -7.76 12.23 8.20
C VAL A 243 -6.48 12.90 8.71
N ILE A 244 -5.82 12.29 9.69
CA ILE A 244 -4.56 12.79 10.26
C ILE A 244 -3.47 12.85 9.21
N ALA A 245 -3.34 11.81 8.38
CA ALA A 245 -2.40 11.76 7.25
C ALA A 245 -2.55 12.97 6.31
N GLY A 246 -3.79 13.40 6.08
CA GLY A 246 -4.09 14.60 5.29
C GLY A 246 -3.61 15.90 5.91
N THR A 247 -3.36 15.97 7.22
CA THR A 247 -2.89 17.18 7.94
C THR A 247 -1.37 17.33 7.95
N LEU A 248 -0.64 16.24 7.71
CA LEU A 248 0.82 16.25 7.81
C LEU A 248 1.48 17.12 6.72
N PRO A 249 2.62 17.76 7.03
CA PRO A 249 3.30 18.69 6.13
C PRO A 249 4.10 17.95 5.04
N VAL A 250 3.42 17.18 4.21
CA VAL A 250 3.98 16.46 3.07
C VAL A 250 3.52 17.09 1.74
N THR A 251 4.21 16.79 0.63
CA THR A 251 3.78 17.24 -0.70
C THR A 251 2.40 16.68 -1.05
N ARG A 252 1.72 17.28 -2.03
CA ARG A 252 0.39 16.84 -2.44
C ARG A 252 0.40 15.38 -2.91
N GLU A 253 1.39 15.01 -3.69
CA GLU A 253 1.56 13.66 -4.26
C GLU A 253 1.75 12.62 -3.16
N ILE A 254 2.62 12.90 -2.17
CA ILE A 254 2.83 12.03 -1.01
C ILE A 254 1.55 11.95 -0.18
N ARG A 255 0.86 13.07 0.04
CA ARG A 255 -0.37 13.12 0.82
C ARG A 255 -1.46 12.21 0.27
N GLU A 256 -1.71 12.24 -1.05
CA GLU A 256 -2.70 11.38 -1.70
C GLU A 256 -2.38 9.90 -1.47
N VAL A 257 -1.13 9.49 -1.66
CA VAL A 257 -0.70 8.10 -1.45
C VAL A 257 -0.73 7.72 0.04
N THR A 258 -0.36 8.63 0.93
CA THR A 258 -0.40 8.41 2.38
C THR A 258 -1.84 8.19 2.86
N MET A 259 -2.80 8.97 2.39
CA MET A 259 -4.21 8.77 2.74
C MET A 259 -4.74 7.41 2.27
N ILE A 260 -4.30 6.95 1.09
CA ILE A 260 -4.62 5.60 0.58
C ILE A 260 -4.06 4.54 1.53
N ALA A 261 -2.79 4.64 1.86
CA ALA A 261 -2.13 3.69 2.76
C ALA A 261 -2.78 3.70 4.15
N ALA A 262 -3.06 4.88 4.69
CA ALA A 262 -3.71 5.07 5.99
C ALA A 262 -5.13 4.47 6.07
N LEU A 263 -5.91 4.54 4.99
CA LEU A 263 -7.23 3.90 4.93
C LEU A 263 -7.16 2.38 4.92
N LEU A 264 -6.07 1.81 4.45
CA LEU A 264 -5.95 0.38 4.18
C LEU A 264 -4.91 -0.33 5.07
N HIS A 265 -4.22 0.39 5.97
CA HIS A 265 -3.08 -0.15 6.72
C HIS A 265 -3.43 -1.41 7.53
N ASP A 266 -4.64 -1.45 8.08
CA ASP A 266 -5.17 -2.55 8.89
C ASP A 266 -5.94 -3.61 8.09
N ALA A 267 -6.00 -3.52 6.75
CA ALA A 267 -6.76 -4.46 5.93
C ALA A 267 -6.35 -5.94 6.13
N GLY A 268 -5.11 -6.19 6.50
CA GLY A 268 -4.60 -7.52 6.81
C GLY A 268 -5.22 -8.16 8.05
N ILE A 269 -5.73 -7.38 8.99
CA ILE A 269 -6.47 -7.87 10.17
C ILE A 269 -7.70 -8.68 9.73
N LEU A 270 -8.44 -8.16 8.73
CA LEU A 270 -9.60 -8.85 8.18
C LEU A 270 -9.21 -10.19 7.55
N ALA A 271 -8.08 -10.22 6.86
CA ALA A 271 -7.57 -11.44 6.24
C ALA A 271 -7.16 -12.48 7.30
N LEU A 272 -6.43 -12.09 8.34
CA LEU A 272 -6.06 -12.96 9.46
C LEU A 272 -7.28 -13.53 10.17
N ALA A 273 -8.21 -12.67 10.53
CA ALA A 273 -9.42 -13.06 11.26
C ALA A 273 -10.33 -13.98 10.43
N SER A 274 -10.35 -13.82 9.10
CA SER A 274 -11.10 -14.70 8.19
C SER A 274 -10.40 -16.04 7.94
N ALA A 275 -9.08 -16.01 7.75
CA ALA A 275 -8.30 -17.21 7.45
C ALA A 275 -8.18 -18.14 8.67
N MET A 276 -7.98 -17.56 9.85
CA MET A 276 -7.61 -18.28 11.08
C MET A 276 -8.36 -17.71 12.30
N PRO A 277 -9.71 -17.76 12.33
CA PRO A 277 -10.52 -17.06 13.34
C PRO A 277 -10.24 -17.49 14.77
N ASP A 278 -9.93 -18.76 14.99
CA ASP A 278 -9.64 -19.29 16.33
C ASP A 278 -8.29 -18.79 16.85
N GLN A 279 -7.28 -18.74 15.98
CA GLN A 279 -5.96 -18.25 16.33
C GLN A 279 -5.95 -16.73 16.47
N PHE A 280 -6.78 -16.02 15.69
CA PHE A 280 -6.93 -14.58 15.83
C PHE A 280 -7.61 -14.22 17.16
N ALA A 281 -8.60 -14.98 17.62
CA ALA A 281 -9.18 -14.81 18.94
C ALA A 281 -8.13 -15.03 20.05
N LEU A 282 -7.25 -16.06 19.92
CA LEU A 282 -6.14 -16.25 20.85
C LEU A 282 -5.15 -15.08 20.84
N ALA A 283 -4.91 -14.43 19.69
CA ALA A 283 -4.06 -13.26 19.63
C ALA A 283 -4.68 -12.08 20.41
N LEU A 284 -5.99 -11.88 20.30
CA LEU A 284 -6.69 -10.86 21.08
C LEU A 284 -6.63 -11.13 22.59
N ASP A 285 -6.81 -12.40 23.00
CA ASP A 285 -6.67 -12.81 24.41
C ASP A 285 -5.23 -12.57 24.93
N GLU A 286 -4.23 -12.80 24.09
CA GLU A 286 -2.81 -12.59 24.44
C GLU A 286 -2.49 -11.10 24.64
N ILE A 287 -3.03 -10.22 23.82
CA ILE A 287 -2.91 -8.76 23.98
C ILE A 287 -3.42 -8.33 25.37
N GLU A 288 -4.61 -8.81 25.76
CA GLU A 288 -5.20 -8.47 27.06
C GLU A 288 -4.41 -9.04 28.25
N GLN A 289 -3.95 -10.29 28.14
CA GLN A 289 -3.27 -10.99 29.26
C GLN A 289 -1.83 -10.52 29.47
N LYS A 290 -1.10 -10.26 28.36
CA LYS A 290 0.33 -9.92 28.41
C LYS A 290 0.60 -8.43 28.26
N ASN A 291 -0.42 -7.62 27.99
CA ASN A 291 -0.30 -6.20 27.69
C ASN A 291 0.77 -5.92 26.61
N CYS A 292 0.80 -6.76 25.57
CA CYS A 292 1.66 -6.63 24.41
C CYS A 292 0.93 -5.90 23.26
N SER A 293 1.67 -5.48 22.25
CA SER A 293 1.08 -4.90 21.03
C SER A 293 0.37 -5.98 20.20
N GLN A 294 -0.54 -5.56 19.33
CA GLN A 294 -1.22 -6.49 18.41
C GLN A 294 -0.22 -7.19 17.49
N VAL A 295 0.77 -6.47 16.98
CA VAL A 295 1.83 -7.04 16.12
C VAL A 295 2.62 -8.11 16.84
N GLU A 296 3.02 -7.88 18.10
CA GLU A 296 3.75 -8.88 18.90
C GLU A 296 2.93 -10.16 19.11
N ALA A 297 1.63 -10.04 19.39
CA ALA A 297 0.74 -11.18 19.52
C ALA A 297 0.57 -11.94 18.20
N GLU A 298 0.39 -11.22 17.09
CA GLU A 298 0.28 -11.79 15.76
C GLU A 298 1.57 -12.50 15.33
N GLU A 299 2.73 -11.89 15.49
CA GLU A 299 4.03 -12.51 15.20
C GLU A 299 4.27 -13.76 16.02
N ALA A 300 3.87 -13.77 17.31
CA ALA A 300 4.01 -14.94 18.16
C ALA A 300 3.12 -16.12 17.72
N ILE A 301 1.90 -15.86 17.26
CA ILE A 301 0.92 -16.90 16.92
C ILE A 301 0.99 -17.31 15.45
N PHE A 302 1.10 -16.35 14.55
CA PHE A 302 1.08 -16.59 13.10
C PHE A 302 2.49 -16.63 12.49
N GLY A 303 3.49 -16.04 13.16
CA GLY A 303 4.83 -15.83 12.61
C GLY A 303 4.89 -14.74 11.53
N THR A 304 3.86 -13.91 11.45
CA THR A 304 3.72 -12.77 10.52
C THR A 304 2.70 -11.80 11.12
N SER A 305 2.62 -10.57 10.60
CA SER A 305 1.71 -9.54 11.07
C SER A 305 0.62 -9.20 10.05
N HIS A 306 -0.44 -8.53 10.50
CA HIS A 306 -1.45 -7.97 9.61
C HIS A 306 -0.86 -6.97 8.63
N ALA A 307 0.18 -6.22 9.01
CA ALA A 307 0.86 -5.26 8.16
C ALA A 307 1.45 -5.96 6.90
N GLU A 308 2.16 -7.08 7.11
CA GLU A 308 2.75 -7.87 6.03
C GLU A 308 1.70 -8.53 5.14
N ILE A 309 0.66 -9.10 5.75
CA ILE A 309 -0.45 -9.75 5.02
C ILE A 309 -1.26 -8.73 4.23
N GLY A 310 -1.57 -7.59 4.83
CA GLY A 310 -2.26 -6.47 4.17
C GLY A 310 -1.48 -5.95 2.98
N ALA A 311 -0.18 -5.71 3.15
CA ALA A 311 0.72 -5.29 2.09
C ALA A 311 0.73 -6.28 0.92
N TYR A 312 0.80 -7.58 1.21
CA TYR A 312 0.77 -8.61 0.18
C TYR A 312 -0.55 -8.61 -0.61
N LEU A 313 -1.69 -8.65 0.08
CA LEU A 313 -3.01 -8.71 -0.56
C LEU A 313 -3.30 -7.46 -1.39
N LEU A 314 -3.01 -6.29 -0.83
CA LEU A 314 -3.23 -5.01 -1.51
C LEU A 314 -2.28 -4.84 -2.71
N GLY A 315 -1.07 -5.41 -2.63
CA GLY A 315 -0.15 -5.49 -3.76
C GLY A 315 -0.72 -6.29 -4.92
N LEU A 316 -1.35 -7.43 -4.65
CA LEU A 316 -2.05 -8.23 -5.68
C LEU A 316 -3.23 -7.45 -6.31
N TRP A 317 -3.87 -6.56 -5.56
CA TRP A 317 -4.97 -5.72 -6.03
C TRP A 317 -4.51 -4.42 -6.70
N GLY A 318 -3.20 -4.25 -6.94
CA GLY A 318 -2.64 -3.15 -7.71
C GLY A 318 -2.58 -1.81 -6.98
N ILE A 319 -2.54 -1.82 -5.64
CA ILE A 319 -2.26 -0.63 -4.84
C ILE A 319 -0.82 -0.16 -5.12
N PRO A 320 -0.55 1.16 -5.20
CA PRO A 320 0.78 1.68 -5.47
C PRO A 320 1.84 1.15 -4.50
N SER A 321 3.03 0.80 -5.01
CA SER A 321 4.11 0.21 -4.22
C SER A 321 4.53 1.06 -3.01
N ILE A 322 4.49 2.39 -3.14
CA ILE A 322 4.78 3.33 -2.04
C ILE A 322 3.77 3.16 -0.90
N ALA A 323 2.47 2.98 -1.21
CA ALA A 323 1.45 2.72 -0.19
C ALA A 323 1.63 1.33 0.45
N ILE A 324 2.00 0.32 -0.35
CA ILE A 324 2.24 -1.04 0.13
C ILE A 324 3.44 -1.08 1.08
N GLU A 325 4.53 -0.39 0.75
CA GLU A 325 5.69 -0.26 1.62
C GLU A 325 5.32 0.41 2.95
N ALA A 326 4.54 1.50 2.89
CA ALA A 326 4.03 2.18 4.08
C ALA A 326 3.16 1.24 4.93
N ILE A 327 2.27 0.45 4.32
CA ILE A 327 1.43 -0.54 5.00
C ILE A 327 2.29 -1.65 5.61
N ALA A 328 3.28 -2.18 4.88
CA ALA A 328 4.14 -3.26 5.39
C ALA A 328 4.95 -2.87 6.63
N HIS A 329 5.30 -1.60 6.74
CA HIS A 329 6.23 -1.10 7.77
C HIS A 329 5.59 -0.10 8.74
N HIS A 330 4.26 0.08 8.76
CA HIS A 330 3.62 1.11 9.58
C HIS A 330 3.78 0.90 11.10
N HIS A 331 4.14 -0.28 11.55
CA HIS A 331 4.50 -0.52 12.96
C HIS A 331 6.01 -0.47 13.22
N HIS A 332 6.83 -0.63 12.20
CA HIS A 332 8.29 -0.68 12.31
C HIS A 332 8.95 0.17 11.20
N PRO A 333 8.70 1.48 11.18
CA PRO A 333 9.22 2.34 10.12
C PRO A 333 10.76 2.38 10.10
N SER A 334 11.44 2.20 11.24
CA SER A 334 12.90 2.15 11.30
C SER A 334 13.54 0.98 10.54
N ARG A 335 12.75 -0.01 10.08
CA ARG A 335 13.25 -1.10 9.21
C ARG A 335 13.60 -0.65 7.80
N ILE A 336 13.19 0.54 7.38
CA ILE A 336 13.48 1.12 6.08
C ILE A 336 14.17 2.48 6.23
N HIS A 337 14.90 2.89 5.20
CA HIS A 337 15.58 4.18 5.20
C HIS A 337 14.62 5.30 4.76
N HIS A 338 14.62 6.43 5.46
CA HIS A 338 13.77 7.57 5.18
C HIS A 338 14.58 8.79 4.72
N MET A 339 14.09 9.49 3.72
CA MET A 339 14.61 10.77 3.25
C MET A 339 13.62 11.90 3.61
N GLY A 340 13.50 12.20 4.91
CA GLY A 340 12.52 13.15 5.42
C GLY A 340 11.16 12.50 5.71
N LEU A 341 10.09 13.32 5.84
CA LEU A 341 8.75 12.85 6.11
C LEU A 341 8.13 12.27 4.82
N ASP A 342 8.34 10.98 4.60
CA ASP A 342 7.80 10.22 3.48
C ASP A 342 6.44 9.55 3.80
N CYS A 343 5.92 8.76 2.87
CA CYS A 343 4.65 8.08 3.03
C CYS A 343 4.64 7.12 4.23
N SER A 344 5.70 6.35 4.44
CA SER A 344 5.78 5.37 5.52
C SER A 344 5.80 6.02 6.90
N LEU A 345 6.62 7.07 7.07
CA LEU A 345 6.64 7.86 8.31
C LEU A 345 5.31 8.58 8.55
N ALA A 346 4.69 9.08 7.49
CA ALA A 346 3.42 9.78 7.61
C ALA A 346 2.28 8.83 8.01
N VAL A 347 2.23 7.59 7.51
CA VAL A 347 1.27 6.57 7.96
C VAL A 347 1.53 6.19 9.42
N TYR A 348 2.78 5.88 9.78
CA TYR A 348 3.16 5.55 11.16
C TYR A 348 2.73 6.64 12.16
N LEU A 349 3.08 7.91 11.88
CA LEU A 349 2.71 9.03 12.74
C LEU A 349 1.19 9.19 12.84
N SER A 350 0.48 9.02 11.73
CA SER A 350 -0.97 9.18 11.71
C SER A 350 -1.67 8.10 12.51
N ASP A 351 -1.23 6.86 12.41
CA ASP A 351 -1.76 5.73 13.16
C ASP A 351 -1.44 5.85 14.66
N LEU A 352 -0.21 6.22 14.99
CA LEU A 352 0.22 6.46 16.37
C LEU A 352 -0.62 7.57 17.04
N ILE A 353 -0.89 8.67 16.34
CA ILE A 353 -1.75 9.76 16.85
C ILE A 353 -3.20 9.27 17.01
N ALA A 354 -3.75 8.54 16.03
CA ALA A 354 -5.11 8.01 16.08
C ALA A 354 -5.31 7.08 17.29
N HIS A 355 -4.41 6.15 17.51
CA HIS A 355 -4.41 5.26 18.67
C HIS A 355 -4.25 5.99 20.01
N GLY A 356 -3.40 7.01 20.06
CA GLY A 356 -3.19 7.84 21.24
C GLY A 356 -4.43 8.65 21.65
N MET A 357 -5.33 8.93 20.70
CA MET A 357 -6.58 9.66 20.97
C MET A 357 -7.68 8.77 21.56
N GLU A 358 -7.61 7.45 21.38
CA GLU A 358 -8.59 6.51 21.91
C GLU A 358 -8.36 6.17 23.40
N LYS A 359 -7.19 6.47 23.93
CA LYS A 359 -6.88 6.25 25.35
C LYS A 359 -7.55 7.32 26.20
N PRO A 360 -8.20 6.97 27.33
CA PRO A 360 -8.75 7.96 28.24
C PRO A 360 -7.63 8.88 28.75
N PRO A 361 -7.90 10.17 29.00
CA PRO A 361 -6.92 11.16 29.46
C PRO A 361 -6.59 10.94 30.95
N ASP A 362 -6.00 9.80 31.30
CA ASP A 362 -5.72 9.46 32.70
C ASP A 362 -4.46 10.09 33.28
N ASP A 363 -3.66 10.80 32.45
CA ASP A 363 -2.55 11.61 32.97
C ASP A 363 -2.26 12.79 32.02
N PHE A 364 -2.35 13.98 32.58
CA PHE A 364 -2.08 15.27 31.91
C PHE A 364 -0.65 15.43 31.35
N HIS A 365 0.20 14.42 31.47
CA HIS A 365 1.60 14.42 31.06
C HIS A 365 1.97 13.41 29.98
N ASP A 366 1.07 12.53 29.58
CA ASP A 366 1.39 11.52 28.56
C ASP A 366 0.67 11.83 27.24
N GLU A 367 1.45 12.17 26.23
CA GLU A 367 0.99 12.42 24.84
C GLU A 367 0.36 11.16 24.20
N GLY A 368 -0.02 10.17 24.98
CA GLY A 368 -0.56 8.88 24.55
C GLY A 368 0.51 7.90 24.03
N LEU A 369 1.78 8.26 24.19
CA LEU A 369 2.93 7.46 23.71
C LEU A 369 3.37 6.43 24.76
N THR A 370 3.63 5.21 24.32
CA THR A 370 4.35 4.21 25.12
C THR A 370 5.85 4.51 25.16
N ALA A 371 6.59 3.83 26.05
CA ALA A 371 8.05 3.93 26.09
C ALA A 371 8.68 3.48 24.76
N SER A 372 8.11 2.47 24.10
CA SER A 372 8.55 2.00 22.79
C SER A 372 8.34 3.06 21.71
N ASP A 373 7.18 3.72 21.67
CA ASP A 373 6.87 4.78 20.72
C ASP A 373 7.86 5.96 20.83
N ARG A 374 8.23 6.33 22.08
CA ARG A 374 9.21 7.40 22.31
C ARG A 374 10.58 7.03 21.79
N ILE A 375 11.01 5.78 21.96
CA ILE A 375 12.30 5.29 21.45
C ILE A 375 12.30 5.32 19.93
N GLU A 376 11.21 4.82 19.30
CA GLU A 376 11.07 4.79 17.85
C GLU A 376 11.05 6.21 17.26
N LEU A 377 10.25 7.12 17.82
CA LEU A 377 10.21 8.53 17.40
C LEU A 377 11.54 9.24 17.58
N ALA A 378 12.29 8.95 18.65
CA ALA A 378 13.61 9.50 18.88
C ALA A 378 14.61 8.97 17.83
N THR A 379 14.55 7.68 17.51
CA THR A 379 15.39 7.04 16.48
C THR A 379 15.15 7.66 15.10
N LEU A 380 13.90 8.00 14.80
CA LEU A 380 13.48 8.63 13.55
C LEU A 380 13.67 10.16 13.54
N GLY A 381 14.07 10.77 14.67
CA GLY A 381 14.22 12.22 14.78
C GLY A 381 12.91 13.01 14.78
N LEU A 382 11.79 12.36 15.13
CA LEU A 382 10.44 12.94 15.07
C LEU A 382 9.85 13.29 16.45
N LEU A 383 10.50 12.90 17.54
CA LEU A 383 9.97 13.07 18.89
C LEU A 383 9.61 14.51 19.22
N ASP A 384 10.50 15.47 18.91
CA ASP A 384 10.28 16.90 19.18
C ASP A 384 9.14 17.51 18.35
N GLN A 385 8.81 16.90 17.20
CA GLN A 385 7.79 17.39 16.28
C GLN A 385 6.40 16.76 16.55
N TYR A 386 6.38 15.64 17.28
CA TYR A 386 5.16 14.84 17.49
C TYR A 386 4.01 15.64 18.10
N ALA A 387 4.29 16.43 19.16
CA ALA A 387 3.27 17.25 19.82
C ALA A 387 2.61 18.26 18.86
N GLY A 388 3.40 18.85 17.94
CA GLY A 388 2.88 19.73 16.90
C GLY A 388 1.98 19.02 15.90
N PHE A 389 2.36 17.85 15.42
CA PHE A 389 1.56 17.04 14.52
C PHE A 389 0.25 16.60 15.19
N ARG A 390 0.32 16.14 16.43
CA ARG A 390 -0.85 15.75 17.24
C ARG A 390 -1.81 16.93 17.44
N GLY A 391 -1.30 18.11 17.77
CA GLY A 391 -2.12 19.32 17.96
C GLY A 391 -2.89 19.68 16.68
N THR A 392 -2.25 19.63 15.52
CA THR A 392 -2.90 19.89 14.23
C THR A 392 -3.95 18.81 13.90
N ALA A 393 -3.65 17.56 14.18
CA ALA A 393 -4.55 16.43 13.97
C ALA A 393 -5.82 16.54 14.83
N MET A 394 -5.68 16.88 16.11
CA MET A 394 -6.83 17.08 17.02
C MET A 394 -7.76 18.18 16.53
N GLN A 395 -7.22 19.31 16.08
CA GLN A 395 -8.03 20.39 15.51
C GLN A 395 -8.82 19.93 14.28
N ALA A 396 -8.22 19.11 13.43
CA ALA A 396 -8.88 18.61 12.23
C ALA A 396 -10.02 17.62 12.56
N LEU A 397 -9.87 16.81 13.59
CA LEU A 397 -10.89 15.84 14.02
C LEU A 397 -12.01 16.50 14.84
N ASP A 398 -11.71 17.51 15.68
CA ASP A 398 -12.70 18.23 16.47
C ASP A 398 -13.69 19.05 15.59
N VAL A 399 -13.23 19.56 14.46
CA VAL A 399 -14.10 20.24 13.47
C VAL A 399 -15.09 19.25 12.82
N GLY A 400 -14.83 17.94 12.91
CA GLY A 400 -15.63 16.87 12.31
C GLY A 400 -16.68 16.22 13.22
N THR A 401 -16.76 16.58 14.50
CA THR A 401 -17.81 16.11 15.40
C THR A 401 -19.01 17.05 15.33
N PRO A 402 -20.21 16.57 14.90
CA PRO A 402 -21.44 17.38 14.87
C PRO A 402 -21.96 17.73 16.25
#